data_430a30246138e806fe6c2a77efe8305b
#
_entry.id   430a30246138e806fe6c2a77efe8305b
#
_cell.length_a   1.000
_cell.length_b   1.000
_cell.length_c   1.000
_cell.angle_alpha   90.00
_cell.angle_beta   90.00
_cell.angle_gamma   90.00
#
_symmetry.space_group_name_H-M   'P 1'
#
loop_
_entity.id
_entity.type
_entity.pdbx_description
1 polymer ?
#
loop_
_entity_poly.entity_id
_entity_poly.type
_entity_poly.pdbx_seq_one_letter_code
_entity_poly.pdbx_strand_id
1 'polypeptide(L)'
;HPISEDNRKINGQHFAKQGEVVRVTPRVHIKSPEYKQIYGSLIGTRYEGKCPDLQVGDKFYEFEGFIKPWKKRKSKNMIRHGVEQSPYIVIDNTKGGSDRFIRRSIVARNHNDAIKEVWLYEKGGLRLFFKNGKFR
;
A
#
# COMPACT_ATOMS: atom_id res chain seq x y z
N HIS A 1 -8.14 3.35 -6.14
CA HIS A 1 -7.69 3.31 -7.52
C HIS A 1 -6.23 2.92 -7.57
N PRO A 2 -5.86 1.88 -8.29
CA PRO A 2 -4.46 1.49 -8.34
C PRO A 2 -3.63 2.59 -9.02
N ILE A 3 -2.42 2.80 -8.54
CA ILE A 3 -1.50 3.75 -9.15
C ILE A 3 -0.89 3.15 -10.42
N SER A 4 -0.31 3.99 -11.26
CA SER A 4 0.29 3.54 -12.52
C SER A 4 1.48 2.60 -12.29
N GLU A 5 1.81 1.80 -13.29
CA GLU A 5 2.98 0.95 -13.28
C GLU A 5 4.27 1.76 -13.08
N ASP A 6 4.34 2.96 -13.69
CA ASP A 6 5.49 3.85 -13.53
C ASP A 6 5.67 4.27 -12.07
N ASN A 7 4.58 4.61 -11.38
CA ASN A 7 4.64 4.96 -9.96
C ASN A 7 5.05 3.77 -9.10
N ARG A 8 4.60 2.55 -9.45
CA ARG A 8 5.06 1.35 -8.74
C ARG A 8 6.56 1.14 -8.89
N LYS A 9 7.11 1.37 -10.09
CA LYS A 9 8.55 1.26 -10.36
C LYS A 9 9.33 2.31 -9.57
N ILE A 10 8.87 3.55 -9.52
CA ILE A 10 9.52 4.64 -8.78
C ILE A 10 9.56 4.30 -7.28
N ASN A 11 8.46 3.84 -6.71
CA ASN A 11 8.38 3.44 -5.31
C ASN A 11 9.26 2.23 -5.04
N GLY A 12 9.30 1.26 -5.96
CA GLY A 12 10.18 0.11 -5.87
C GLY A 12 11.65 0.51 -5.83
N GLN A 13 12.06 1.47 -6.67
CA GLN A 13 13.42 1.99 -6.68
C GLN A 13 13.77 2.66 -5.35
N HIS A 14 12.83 3.37 -4.74
CA HIS A 14 13.05 3.99 -3.43
C HIS A 14 13.36 2.93 -2.36
N PHE A 15 12.57 1.88 -2.28
CA PHE A 15 12.81 0.79 -1.34
C PHE A 15 14.13 0.07 -1.65
N ALA A 16 14.47 -0.13 -2.93
CA ALA A 16 15.72 -0.77 -3.34
C ALA A 16 16.94 0.03 -2.87
N LYS A 17 16.86 1.36 -2.88
CA LYS A 17 17.94 2.22 -2.36
C LYS A 17 18.18 2.03 -0.87
N GLN A 18 17.22 1.48 -0.14
CA GLN A 18 17.36 1.18 1.27
C GLN A 18 17.90 -0.24 1.52
N GLY A 19 18.37 -0.93 0.47
CA GLY A 19 18.94 -2.26 0.57
C GLY A 19 17.92 -3.39 0.57
N GLU A 20 16.66 -3.08 0.29
CA GLU A 20 15.58 -4.09 0.27
C GLU A 20 15.51 -4.79 -1.08
N VAL A 21 15.15 -6.08 -1.07
CA VAL A 21 14.84 -6.82 -2.30
C VAL A 21 13.40 -6.47 -2.69
N VAL A 22 13.26 -5.94 -3.91
CA VAL A 22 11.98 -5.39 -4.38
C VAL A 22 11.50 -6.14 -5.63
N ARG A 23 10.21 -6.48 -5.66
CA ARG A 23 9.55 -7.09 -6.83
C ARG A 23 8.24 -6.40 -7.11
N VAL A 24 8.04 -5.99 -8.37
CA VAL A 24 6.71 -5.57 -8.85
C VAL A 24 5.91 -6.84 -9.10
N THR A 25 4.77 -6.96 -8.45
CA THR A 25 3.99 -8.20 -8.43
C THR A 25 2.81 -8.15 -9.39
N PRO A 26 2.53 -9.25 -10.12
CA PRO A 26 1.45 -9.29 -11.11
C PRO A 26 0.10 -9.61 -10.45
N ARG A 27 -0.98 -9.36 -11.19
CA ARG A 27 -2.30 -9.87 -10.84
C ARG A 27 -2.48 -11.26 -11.42
N VAL A 28 -2.69 -12.24 -10.58
CA VAL A 28 -2.89 -13.63 -10.99
C VAL A 28 -4.08 -14.23 -10.22
N HIS A 29 -4.75 -15.17 -10.87
CA HIS A 29 -5.92 -15.82 -10.26
C HIS A 29 -5.47 -16.72 -9.10
N ILE A 30 -6.23 -16.72 -8.00
CA ILE A 30 -5.92 -17.52 -6.80
C ILE A 30 -5.74 -19.00 -7.11
N LYS A 31 -6.45 -19.55 -8.10
CA LYS A 31 -6.36 -20.95 -8.48
C LYS A 31 -5.19 -21.25 -9.41
N SER A 32 -4.46 -20.24 -9.87
CA SER A 32 -3.31 -20.45 -10.75
C SER A 32 -2.09 -20.92 -9.94
N PRO A 33 -1.19 -21.73 -10.55
CA PRO A 33 0.06 -22.11 -9.88
C PRO A 33 0.93 -20.90 -9.53
N GLU A 34 0.88 -19.85 -10.35
CA GLU A 34 1.64 -18.61 -10.13
C GLU A 34 1.23 -17.92 -8.83
N TYR A 35 -0.05 -17.98 -8.46
CA TYR A 35 -0.51 -17.38 -7.21
C TYR A 35 0.23 -17.97 -6.01
N LYS A 36 0.30 -19.29 -5.93
CA LYS A 36 1.00 -19.97 -4.83
C LYS A 36 2.48 -19.63 -4.80
N GLN A 37 3.11 -19.49 -5.97
CA GLN A 37 4.53 -19.15 -6.06
C GLN A 37 4.80 -17.72 -5.57
N ILE A 38 3.94 -16.77 -5.92
CA ILE A 38 4.15 -15.34 -5.61
C ILE A 38 3.55 -14.98 -4.26
N TYR A 39 2.31 -15.38 -4.02
CA TYR A 39 1.50 -14.96 -2.87
C TYR A 39 1.21 -16.10 -1.90
N GLY A 40 2.03 -17.16 -1.92
CA GLY A 40 1.80 -18.33 -1.06
C GLY A 40 1.66 -17.99 0.41
N SER A 41 2.39 -16.98 0.90
CA SER A 41 2.32 -16.54 2.29
C SER A 41 0.98 -15.91 2.66
N LEU A 42 0.16 -15.50 1.68
CA LEU A 42 -1.17 -14.94 1.93
C LEU A 42 -2.24 -16.02 2.05
N ILE A 43 -1.96 -17.24 1.59
CA ILE A 43 -2.90 -18.37 1.68
C ILE A 43 -3.12 -18.71 3.15
N GLY A 44 -4.38 -18.84 3.54
CA GLY A 44 -4.76 -19.07 4.94
C GLY A 44 -4.88 -17.80 5.77
N THR A 45 -4.60 -16.62 5.19
CA THR A 45 -4.77 -15.33 5.84
C THR A 45 -6.03 -14.63 5.30
N ARG A 46 -6.41 -13.51 5.93
CA ARG A 46 -7.51 -12.67 5.43
C ARG A 46 -7.25 -12.08 4.05
N TYR A 47 -5.99 -12.11 3.60
CA TYR A 47 -5.57 -11.54 2.31
C TYR A 47 -5.46 -12.59 1.20
N GLU A 48 -5.89 -13.82 1.46
CA GLU A 48 -5.93 -14.88 0.45
C GLU A 48 -6.75 -14.43 -0.75
N GLY A 49 -6.20 -14.63 -1.94
CA GLY A 49 -6.83 -14.18 -3.20
C GLY A 49 -6.49 -12.75 -3.60
N LYS A 50 -5.86 -11.98 -2.72
CA LYS A 50 -5.44 -10.61 -3.04
C LYS A 50 -4.10 -10.62 -3.76
N CYS A 51 -3.87 -9.59 -4.58
CA CYS A 51 -2.64 -9.40 -5.35
C CYS A 51 -2.08 -8.00 -5.10
N PRO A 52 -1.44 -7.76 -3.94
CA PRO A 52 -0.80 -6.46 -3.68
C PRO A 52 0.21 -6.10 -4.77
N ASP A 53 0.48 -4.81 -4.94
CA ASP A 53 1.19 -4.27 -6.09
C ASP A 53 2.70 -4.45 -6.06
N LEU A 54 3.29 -4.59 -4.87
CA LEU A 54 4.74 -4.62 -4.71
C LEU A 54 5.13 -5.54 -3.57
N GLN A 55 6.20 -6.32 -3.75
CA GLN A 55 6.81 -7.08 -2.66
C GLN A 55 8.16 -6.46 -2.31
N VAL A 56 8.36 -6.16 -1.04
CA VAL A 56 9.61 -5.64 -0.48
C VAL A 56 10.04 -6.58 0.63
N GLY A 57 11.08 -7.39 0.39
CA GLY A 57 11.42 -8.48 1.30
C GLY A 57 10.27 -9.47 1.40
N ASP A 58 9.76 -9.70 2.60
CA ASP A 58 8.62 -10.59 2.85
C ASP A 58 7.29 -9.83 2.98
N LYS A 59 7.28 -8.51 2.75
CA LYS A 59 6.11 -7.66 2.89
C LYS A 59 5.50 -7.34 1.53
N PHE A 60 4.17 -7.40 1.45
CA PHE A 60 3.43 -7.00 0.26
C PHE A 60 2.78 -5.64 0.50
N TYR A 61 3.06 -4.69 -0.38
CA TYR A 61 2.51 -3.34 -0.30
C TYR A 61 1.42 -3.13 -1.34
N GLU A 62 0.32 -2.56 -0.91
CA GLU A 62 -0.76 -2.13 -1.78
C GLU A 62 -0.63 -0.64 -2.05
N PHE A 63 -0.71 -0.23 -3.32
CA PHE A 63 -0.63 1.16 -3.73
C PHE A 63 -2.02 1.71 -4.00
N GLU A 64 -2.33 2.84 -3.41
CA GLU A 64 -3.59 3.55 -3.62
C GLU A 64 -3.31 4.97 -4.08
N GLY A 65 -4.08 5.44 -5.06
CA GLY A 65 -3.95 6.79 -5.57
C GLY A 65 -5.26 7.32 -6.14
N PHE A 66 -5.26 8.58 -6.50
CA PHE A 66 -6.41 9.18 -7.16
C PHE A 66 -5.96 10.07 -8.31
N ILE A 67 -6.78 10.04 -9.36
CA ILE A 67 -6.51 10.77 -10.60
C ILE A 67 -6.95 12.23 -10.48
N LYS A 68 -8.07 12.47 -9.75
CA LYS A 68 -8.67 13.78 -9.58
C LYS A 68 -8.04 14.52 -8.39
N PRO A 69 -8.20 15.85 -8.29
CA PRO A 69 -7.74 16.60 -7.12
C PRO A 69 -8.23 15.98 -5.81
N TRP A 70 -7.40 16.09 -4.79
CA TRP A 70 -7.69 15.51 -3.49
C TRP A 70 -8.99 16.06 -2.90
N LYS A 71 -9.76 15.16 -2.27
CA LYS A 71 -10.93 15.48 -1.47
C LYS A 71 -10.88 14.68 -0.17
N LYS A 72 -11.45 15.24 0.89
CA LYS A 72 -11.50 14.66 2.23
C LYS A 72 -11.94 13.18 2.24
N ARG A 73 -13.02 12.86 1.55
CA ARG A 73 -13.54 11.48 1.48
C ARG A 73 -12.62 10.52 0.70
N LYS A 74 -11.73 11.06 -0.12
CA LYS A 74 -10.80 10.23 -0.92
C LYS A 74 -9.76 9.54 -0.05
N SER A 75 -9.22 10.23 0.96
CA SER A 75 -8.28 9.58 1.87
C SER A 75 -8.95 8.43 2.64
N LYS A 76 -10.20 8.63 3.07
CA LYS A 76 -10.99 7.59 3.73
C LYS A 76 -11.15 6.35 2.84
N ASN A 77 -11.50 6.57 1.56
CA ASN A 77 -11.72 5.47 0.61
C ASN A 77 -10.41 4.76 0.26
N MET A 78 -9.31 5.49 0.09
CA MET A 78 -8.02 4.89 -0.21
C MET A 78 -7.54 3.99 0.92
N ILE A 79 -7.65 4.44 2.17
CA ILE A 79 -7.27 3.63 3.32
C ILE A 79 -8.16 2.39 3.41
N ARG A 80 -9.48 2.55 3.22
CA ARG A 80 -10.42 1.42 3.24
C ARG A 80 -10.06 0.37 2.20
N HIS A 81 -9.81 0.79 0.96
CA HIS A 81 -9.44 -0.13 -0.11
C HIS A 81 -8.07 -0.77 0.14
N GLY A 82 -7.10 0.03 0.57
CA GLY A 82 -5.76 -0.46 0.83
C GLY A 82 -5.71 -1.54 1.91
N VAL A 83 -6.41 -1.32 3.02
CA VAL A 83 -6.39 -2.26 4.15
C VAL A 83 -7.07 -3.59 3.82
N GLU A 84 -7.97 -3.62 2.83
CA GLU A 84 -8.57 -4.86 2.34
C GLU A 84 -7.58 -5.70 1.54
N GLN A 85 -6.53 -5.09 0.98
CA GLN A 85 -5.55 -5.75 0.14
C GLN A 85 -4.28 -6.14 0.88
N SER A 86 -3.86 -5.35 1.86
CA SER A 86 -2.61 -5.56 2.58
C SER A 86 -2.57 -4.72 3.86
N PRO A 87 -1.83 -5.17 4.89
CA PRO A 87 -1.54 -4.33 6.06
C PRO A 87 -0.48 -3.26 5.78
N TYR A 88 0.18 -3.31 4.62
CA TYR A 88 1.23 -2.39 4.20
C TYR A 88 0.73 -1.57 3.01
N ILE A 89 0.60 -0.26 3.19
CA ILE A 89 -0.08 0.61 2.23
C ILE A 89 0.83 1.76 1.82
N VAL A 90 0.87 2.05 0.52
CA VAL A 90 1.49 3.27 -0.02
C VAL A 90 0.40 4.10 -0.66
N ILE A 91 0.28 5.35 -0.23
CA ILE A 91 -0.69 6.29 -0.77
C ILE A 91 0.03 7.30 -1.66
N ASP A 92 -0.43 7.43 -2.90
CA ASP A 92 0.01 8.52 -3.77
C ASP A 92 -0.64 9.81 -3.29
N ASN A 93 0.13 10.65 -2.61
CA ASN A 93 -0.31 11.93 -2.08
C ASN A 93 0.23 13.11 -2.89
N THR A 94 0.53 12.90 -4.16
CA THR A 94 1.03 13.96 -5.05
C THR A 94 0.00 15.06 -5.30
N LYS A 95 -1.27 14.81 -5.01
CA LYS A 95 -2.35 15.79 -5.13
C LYS A 95 -2.54 16.65 -3.88
N GLY A 96 -1.65 16.55 -2.89
CA GLY A 96 -1.65 17.45 -1.74
C GLY A 96 -2.72 17.20 -0.69
N GLY A 97 -3.06 15.93 -0.45
CA GLY A 97 -4.00 15.58 0.62
C GLY A 97 -3.50 16.01 2.00
N SER A 98 -4.44 16.37 2.88
CA SER A 98 -4.13 16.82 4.23
C SER A 98 -3.66 15.66 5.12
N ASP A 99 -2.52 15.82 5.79
CA ASP A 99 -2.02 14.86 6.77
C ASP A 99 -3.06 14.57 7.86
N ARG A 100 -3.78 15.60 8.28
CA ARG A 100 -4.81 15.47 9.31
C ARG A 100 -5.92 14.48 8.91
N PHE A 101 -6.40 14.57 7.68
CA PHE A 101 -7.47 13.69 7.21
C PHE A 101 -6.99 12.29 6.89
N ILE A 102 -5.76 12.16 6.39
CA ILE A 102 -5.14 10.84 6.18
C ILE A 102 -4.97 10.15 7.52
N ARG A 103 -4.47 10.86 8.53
CA ARG A 103 -4.31 10.35 9.90
C ARG A 103 -5.64 9.85 10.47
N ARG A 104 -6.70 10.65 10.35
CA ARG A 104 -8.03 10.26 10.81
C ARG A 104 -8.54 8.99 10.12
N SER A 105 -8.29 8.88 8.82
CA SER A 105 -8.70 7.71 8.05
C SER A 105 -7.97 6.46 8.50
N ILE A 106 -6.68 6.56 8.81
CA ILE A 106 -5.90 5.44 9.34
C ILE A 106 -6.44 5.00 10.70
N VAL A 107 -6.66 5.94 11.62
CA VAL A 107 -7.19 5.63 12.96
C VAL A 107 -8.54 4.94 12.84
N ALA A 108 -9.41 5.42 11.95
CA ALA A 108 -10.75 4.87 11.77
C ALA A 108 -10.75 3.43 11.25
N ARG A 109 -9.70 3.02 10.54
CA ARG A 109 -9.61 1.70 9.91
C ARG A 109 -8.61 0.75 10.56
N ASN A 110 -7.87 1.21 11.56
CA ASN A 110 -6.85 0.38 12.20
C ASN A 110 -7.44 -0.48 13.33
N HIS A 111 -8.44 -1.28 13.00
CA HIS A 111 -9.04 -2.20 13.96
C HIS A 111 -8.12 -3.41 14.19
N ASN A 112 -7.85 -3.74 15.45
CA ASN A 112 -7.02 -4.89 15.82
C ASN A 112 -5.64 -4.84 15.16
N ASP A 113 -5.06 -3.64 15.05
CA ASP A 113 -3.75 -3.41 14.41
C ASP A 113 -3.69 -3.95 12.98
N ALA A 114 -4.79 -3.81 12.24
CA ALA A 114 -4.88 -4.28 10.85
C ALA A 114 -3.91 -3.55 9.93
N ILE A 115 -3.59 -2.29 10.24
CA ILE A 115 -2.65 -1.48 9.44
C ILE A 115 -1.29 -1.53 10.12
N LYS A 116 -0.27 -2.04 9.42
CA LYS A 116 1.10 -2.13 9.92
C LYS A 116 1.95 -0.94 9.52
N GLU A 117 1.86 -0.52 8.26
CA GLU A 117 2.61 0.62 7.73
C GLU A 117 1.77 1.40 6.72
N VAL A 118 1.92 2.72 6.76
CA VAL A 118 1.42 3.61 5.70
C VAL A 118 2.55 4.54 5.29
N TRP A 119 2.83 4.56 4.00
CA TRP A 119 3.79 5.45 3.37
C TRP A 119 3.05 6.43 2.49
N LEU A 120 3.53 7.66 2.41
CA LEU A 120 3.00 8.65 1.49
C LEU A 120 4.03 8.92 0.39
N TYR A 121 3.61 8.77 -0.85
CA TYR A 121 4.41 9.18 -2.00
C TYR A 121 4.04 10.63 -2.32
N GLU A 122 5.00 11.52 -2.17
CA GLU A 122 4.86 12.97 -2.36
C GLU A 122 5.94 13.46 -3.32
N LYS A 123 5.92 14.74 -3.68
CA LYS A 123 6.86 15.29 -4.66
C LYS A 123 8.33 15.08 -4.30
N GLY A 124 8.65 14.99 -3.03
CA GLY A 124 10.02 14.77 -2.56
C GLY A 124 10.43 13.31 -2.47
N GLY A 125 9.51 12.38 -2.76
CA GLY A 125 9.76 10.95 -2.64
C GLY A 125 8.82 10.29 -1.64
N LEU A 126 9.26 9.18 -1.09
CA LEU A 126 8.45 8.32 -0.22
C LEU A 126 8.73 8.64 1.25
N ARG A 127 7.66 8.88 2.02
CA ARG A 127 7.75 9.25 3.43
C ARG A 127 6.98 8.24 4.28
N LEU A 128 7.63 7.67 5.31
CA LEU A 128 6.93 6.83 6.28
C LEU A 128 6.01 7.71 7.14
N PHE A 129 4.73 7.40 7.14
CA PHE A 129 3.72 8.19 7.82
C PHE A 129 3.19 7.51 9.09
N PHE A 130 3.10 6.19 9.07
CA PHE A 130 2.54 5.41 10.17
C PHE A 130 3.23 4.04 10.21
N LYS A 131 3.60 3.58 11.39
CA LYS A 131 4.19 2.25 11.56
C LYS A 131 3.92 1.73 12.98
N ASN A 132 3.42 0.49 13.05
CA ASN A 132 3.21 -0.22 14.31
C ASN A 132 2.44 0.61 15.35
N GLY A 133 1.34 1.23 14.92
CA GLY A 133 0.46 2.01 15.80
C GLY A 133 0.90 3.43 16.06
N LYS A 134 2.01 3.89 15.49
CA LYS A 134 2.56 5.23 15.74
C LYS A 134 2.70 6.03 14.46
N PHE A 135 2.28 7.31 14.53
CA PHE A 135 2.54 8.28 13.46
C PHE A 135 3.98 8.80 13.55
N ARG A 136 4.56 9.04 12.39
CA ARG A 136 5.96 9.47 12.24
C ARG A 136 6.06 10.91 11.78
#